data_36c39128b0902a83ad572f84ca15ae70
#
_entry.id   36c39128b0902a83ad572f84ca15ae70
#
_cell.length_a   1.000
_cell.length_b   1.000
_cell.length_c   1.000
_cell.angle_alpha   90.00
_cell.angle_beta   90.00
_cell.angle_gamma   90.00
#
_symmetry.space_group_name_H-M   'P 1'
#
loop_
_entity.id
_entity.type
_entity.pdbx_description
1 polymer ?
#
loop_
_entity_poly.entity_id
_entity_poly.type
_entity_poly.pdbx_seq_one_letter_code
_entity_poly.pdbx_strand_id
1 'polypeptide(L)'
;QKAIEIFSENLRQLLLDSPLGEKRILAIDPGFKSGCKVVCLDEKGDLLHNETIYPHAPQSRKLSGESGMAMKKIRSLVNSFNIEAISIGNGTASRETEFFIKKIAFDKPPQVFVVSEAGASVYSASKIARDEFPSFDVTVRGAISIGRRLSDPLAELVKIDPKSIGVGQYQHDVDQTQLKNELDSTVMKCVNSVGINLNTASKSLLSYVSGIGEKMAENIVNYRTENGAFEDRKQLKKVPRLGEKAYQQAAAFIRITNAKNPLDNSAVHPEAYSIVEKMAKDLGLKTTDLIANKEKIQTVDPEKYVTETIGILGIKDILKELEKPGLDPRKAAKIFEFDPTVKSIKNVRTGMILPGIVNCITAFGCFVDVVI
;
A
#
# COMPACT_ATOMS: atom_id res chain seq x y z
N GLN A 1 23.84 3.90 14.86
CA GLN A 1 22.76 2.94 15.07
C GLN A 1 21.41 3.64 15.25
N LYS A 2 21.27 4.58 16.23
CA LYS A 2 20.01 5.30 16.48
C LYS A 2 19.43 6.03 15.26
N ALA A 3 20.27 6.59 14.38
CA ALA A 3 19.81 7.22 13.14
C ALA A 3 19.22 6.17 12.16
N ILE A 4 19.82 4.99 12.06
CA ILE A 4 19.32 3.90 11.22
C ILE A 4 17.96 3.41 11.72
N GLU A 5 17.75 3.32 13.02
CA GLU A 5 16.45 2.98 13.63
C GLU A 5 15.35 4.00 13.26
N ILE A 6 15.68 5.30 13.24
CA ILE A 6 14.75 6.34 12.79
C ILE A 6 14.44 6.20 11.29
N PHE A 7 15.44 5.92 10.46
CA PHE A 7 15.23 5.71 9.03
C PHE A 7 14.35 4.49 8.76
N SER A 8 14.54 3.42 9.52
CA SER A 8 13.70 2.22 9.46
C SER A 8 12.26 2.50 9.85
N GLU A 9 12.04 3.30 10.90
CA GLU A 9 10.69 3.69 11.31
C GLU A 9 10.01 4.59 10.27
N ASN A 10 10.74 5.53 9.66
CA ASN A 10 10.22 6.35 8.56
C ASN A 10 9.81 5.48 7.36
N LEU A 11 10.64 4.50 7.00
CA LEU A 11 10.31 3.53 5.95
C LEU A 11 9.06 2.73 6.32
N ARG A 12 8.98 2.24 7.55
CA ARG A 12 7.83 1.47 8.04
C ARG A 12 6.53 2.25 7.91
N GLN A 13 6.55 3.53 8.27
CA GLN A 13 5.37 4.41 8.16
C GLN A 13 4.93 4.57 6.71
N LEU A 14 5.87 4.76 5.76
CA LEU A 14 5.54 4.85 4.33
C LEU A 14 4.96 3.54 3.78
N LEU A 15 5.54 2.39 4.17
CA LEU A 15 5.09 1.08 3.70
C LEU A 15 3.73 0.68 4.25
N LEU A 16 3.45 1.04 5.52
CA LEU A 16 2.21 0.72 6.22
C LEU A 16 1.19 1.87 6.17
N ASP A 17 1.38 2.83 5.29
CA ASP A 17 0.37 3.86 5.07
C ASP A 17 -0.94 3.23 4.57
N SER A 18 -2.03 3.96 4.78
CA SER A 18 -3.39 3.46 4.61
C SER A 18 -3.72 3.22 3.13
N PRO A 19 -3.98 1.99 2.69
CA PRO A 19 -4.37 1.73 1.32
C PRO A 19 -5.81 2.16 1.06
N LEU A 20 -6.07 2.72 -0.13
CA LEU A 20 -7.42 2.99 -0.61
C LEU A 20 -8.10 1.72 -1.14
N GLY A 21 -7.30 0.75 -1.58
CA GLY A 21 -7.78 -0.49 -2.20
C GLY A 21 -8.09 -0.35 -3.69
N GLU A 22 -8.91 -1.27 -4.19
CA GLU A 22 -9.25 -1.41 -5.61
C GLU A 22 -10.24 -0.32 -6.04
N LYS A 23 -9.72 0.83 -6.48
CA LYS A 23 -10.47 2.00 -6.95
C LYS A 23 -9.92 2.50 -8.28
N ARG A 24 -10.77 3.13 -9.08
CA ARG A 24 -10.36 3.87 -10.28
C ARG A 24 -9.75 5.20 -9.88
N ILE A 25 -8.48 5.39 -10.22
CA ILE A 25 -7.70 6.53 -9.74
C ILE A 25 -7.23 7.38 -10.92
N LEU A 26 -7.41 8.69 -10.80
CA LEU A 26 -6.70 9.67 -11.61
C LEU A 26 -5.50 10.15 -10.82
N ALA A 27 -4.30 9.84 -11.27
CA ALA A 27 -3.07 10.26 -10.61
C ALA A 27 -2.43 11.45 -11.33
N ILE A 28 -1.89 12.37 -10.55
CA ILE A 28 -1.23 13.58 -11.03
C ILE A 28 0.17 13.65 -10.45
N ASP A 29 1.16 13.70 -11.34
CA ASP A 29 2.53 14.10 -11.02
C ASP A 29 2.64 15.61 -11.29
N PRO A 30 2.69 16.47 -10.24
CA PRO A 30 2.62 17.91 -10.40
C PRO A 30 3.89 18.52 -10.99
N GLY A 31 3.73 19.60 -11.75
CA GLY A 31 4.88 20.35 -12.27
C GLY A 31 4.51 21.71 -12.85
N PHE A 32 5.34 22.73 -12.59
CA PHE A 32 5.10 24.08 -13.09
C PHE A 32 5.47 24.24 -14.57
N LYS A 33 6.72 23.90 -14.93
CA LYS A 33 7.26 24.14 -16.29
C LYS A 33 6.93 23.01 -17.27
N SER A 34 7.09 21.77 -16.82
CA SER A 34 6.84 20.57 -17.64
C SER A 34 5.36 20.20 -17.75
N GLY A 35 4.48 20.94 -17.07
CA GLY A 35 3.08 20.61 -16.89
C GLY A 35 2.87 19.47 -15.90
N CYS A 36 1.61 19.23 -15.53
CA CYS A 36 1.20 18.12 -14.67
C CYS A 36 0.96 16.88 -15.55
N LYS A 37 1.60 15.77 -15.23
CA LYS A 37 1.36 14.48 -15.89
C LYS A 37 0.15 13.83 -15.25
N VAL A 38 -0.84 13.48 -16.05
CA VAL A 38 -2.10 12.89 -15.60
C VAL A 38 -2.22 11.50 -16.18
N VAL A 39 -2.56 10.55 -15.34
CA VAL A 39 -2.86 9.18 -15.74
C VAL A 39 -4.19 8.73 -15.12
N CYS A 40 -4.97 7.93 -15.86
CA CYS A 40 -6.15 7.26 -15.35
C CYS A 40 -5.83 5.78 -15.20
N LEU A 41 -6.07 5.23 -14.03
CA LEU A 41 -5.83 3.83 -13.68
C LEU A 41 -7.16 3.13 -13.40
N ASP A 42 -7.25 1.86 -13.77
CA ASP A 42 -8.35 0.99 -13.36
C ASP A 42 -8.18 0.50 -11.91
N GLU A 43 -9.09 -0.36 -11.46
CA GLU A 43 -9.11 -0.92 -10.11
C GLU A 43 -7.89 -1.80 -9.80
N LYS A 44 -7.21 -2.31 -10.83
CA LYS A 44 -5.98 -3.14 -10.71
C LYS A 44 -4.71 -2.29 -10.78
N GLY A 45 -4.85 -0.98 -11.06
CA GLY A 45 -3.73 -0.08 -11.29
C GLY A 45 -3.15 -0.17 -12.70
N ASP A 46 -3.90 -0.72 -13.67
CA ASP A 46 -3.50 -0.73 -15.08
C ASP A 46 -3.84 0.60 -15.74
N LEU A 47 -2.96 1.05 -16.64
CA LEU A 47 -3.09 2.36 -17.29
C LEU A 47 -4.19 2.34 -18.34
N LEU A 48 -5.21 3.18 -18.18
CA LEU A 48 -6.30 3.40 -19.12
C LEU A 48 -6.03 4.56 -20.06
N HIS A 49 -5.47 5.67 -19.54
CA HIS A 49 -5.20 6.90 -20.29
C HIS A 49 -4.09 7.71 -19.66
N ASN A 50 -3.37 8.49 -20.48
CA ASN A 50 -2.39 9.46 -20.00
C ASN A 50 -2.41 10.72 -20.84
N GLU A 51 -2.20 11.86 -20.20
CA GLU A 51 -1.96 13.15 -20.89
C GLU A 51 -1.22 14.13 -19.98
N THR A 52 -0.82 15.27 -20.58
CA THR A 52 -0.21 16.39 -19.83
C THR A 52 -1.16 17.57 -19.85
N ILE A 53 -1.35 18.21 -18.70
CA ILE A 53 -2.12 19.43 -18.54
C ILE A 53 -1.24 20.57 -18.00
N TYR A 54 -1.63 21.80 -18.25
CA TYR A 54 -0.90 23.01 -17.84
C TYR A 54 -1.79 23.94 -16.99
N PRO A 55 -2.12 23.54 -15.73
CA PRO A 55 -3.00 24.34 -14.88
C PRO A 55 -2.30 25.60 -14.32
N HIS A 56 -0.96 25.62 -14.28
CA HIS A 56 -0.12 26.60 -13.60
C HIS A 56 0.68 27.47 -14.59
N ALA A 57 0.12 27.83 -15.75
CA ALA A 57 0.79 28.68 -16.73
C ALA A 57 1.21 30.04 -16.11
N PRO A 58 2.44 30.52 -16.35
CA PRO A 58 2.92 31.82 -15.86
C PRO A 58 1.97 32.93 -16.28
N GLN A 59 1.75 33.95 -15.43
CA GLN A 59 0.90 35.12 -15.72
C GLN A 59 1.35 35.91 -16.95
N SER A 60 2.62 35.78 -17.37
CA SER A 60 3.15 36.37 -18.58
C SER A 60 2.63 35.79 -19.90
N ARG A 61 2.12 34.56 -19.87
CA ARG A 61 1.30 33.95 -20.92
C ARG A 61 -0.16 34.02 -20.49
N LYS A 62 -0.77 35.20 -20.65
CA LYS A 62 -2.22 35.39 -20.52
C LYS A 62 -2.99 34.62 -21.62
N LEU A 63 -2.82 33.33 -21.68
CA LEU A 63 -3.77 32.42 -22.26
C LEU A 63 -4.77 32.07 -21.13
N SER A 64 -5.71 32.98 -20.91
CA SER A 64 -6.87 32.82 -19.99
C SER A 64 -7.71 31.56 -20.28
N GLY A 65 -7.28 30.76 -21.25
CA GLY A 65 -7.90 29.49 -21.64
C GLY A 65 -7.21 28.23 -21.11
N GLU A 66 -5.88 28.23 -20.82
CA GLU A 66 -5.17 26.98 -20.51
C GLU A 66 -5.66 26.34 -19.19
N SER A 67 -5.83 27.11 -18.13
CA SER A 67 -6.40 26.61 -16.88
C SER A 67 -7.83 26.13 -17.03
N GLY A 68 -8.67 26.87 -17.79
CA GLY A 68 -10.04 26.47 -18.11
C GLY A 68 -10.12 25.21 -18.98
N MET A 69 -9.20 25.05 -19.93
CA MET A 69 -9.08 23.82 -20.72
C MET A 69 -8.62 22.64 -19.86
N ALA A 70 -7.65 22.85 -18.98
CA ALA A 70 -7.21 21.82 -18.02
C ALA A 70 -8.35 21.38 -17.11
N MET A 71 -9.18 22.30 -16.58
CA MET A 71 -10.37 21.94 -15.78
C MET A 71 -11.36 21.10 -16.57
N LYS A 72 -11.68 21.49 -17.81
CA LYS A 72 -12.58 20.72 -18.69
C LYS A 72 -12.04 19.31 -18.97
N LYS A 73 -10.73 19.19 -19.21
CA LYS A 73 -10.08 17.91 -19.44
C LYS A 73 -10.17 17.00 -18.24
N ILE A 74 -9.78 17.46 -17.05
CA ILE A 74 -9.88 16.67 -15.80
C ILE A 74 -11.32 16.23 -15.55
N ARG A 75 -12.30 17.15 -15.70
CA ARG A 75 -13.71 16.78 -15.54
C ARG A 75 -14.14 15.70 -16.54
N SER A 76 -13.74 15.82 -17.80
CA SER A 76 -14.01 14.83 -18.83
C SER A 76 -13.40 13.47 -18.50
N LEU A 77 -12.13 13.44 -18.07
CA LEU A 77 -11.45 12.18 -17.67
C LEU A 77 -12.14 11.52 -16.48
N VAL A 78 -12.47 12.30 -15.45
CA VAL A 78 -13.19 11.78 -14.27
C VAL A 78 -14.50 11.11 -14.67
N ASN A 79 -15.27 11.74 -15.54
CA ASN A 79 -16.55 11.19 -16.00
C ASN A 79 -16.36 10.00 -16.95
N SER A 80 -15.44 10.09 -17.93
CA SER A 80 -15.25 9.06 -18.96
C SER A 80 -14.70 7.75 -18.38
N PHE A 81 -13.82 7.83 -17.38
CA PHE A 81 -13.21 6.66 -16.74
C PHE A 81 -13.84 6.30 -15.40
N ASN A 82 -14.93 6.95 -14.99
CA ASN A 82 -15.61 6.73 -13.71
C ASN A 82 -14.62 6.79 -12.53
N ILE A 83 -13.79 7.82 -12.49
CA ILE A 83 -12.77 8.00 -11.46
C ILE A 83 -13.42 8.22 -10.08
N GLU A 84 -12.98 7.47 -9.09
CA GLU A 84 -13.47 7.50 -7.72
C GLU A 84 -12.55 8.31 -6.79
N ALA A 85 -11.24 8.36 -7.12
CA ALA A 85 -10.24 9.10 -6.35
C ALA A 85 -9.22 9.79 -7.24
N ILE A 86 -8.68 10.92 -6.74
CA ILE A 86 -7.55 11.64 -7.36
C ILE A 86 -6.37 11.56 -6.41
N SER A 87 -5.23 11.10 -6.92
CA SER A 87 -3.94 11.04 -6.24
C SER A 87 -3.04 12.16 -6.76
N ILE A 88 -2.49 12.97 -5.88
CA ILE A 88 -1.56 14.06 -6.23
C ILE A 88 -0.24 13.83 -5.53
N GLY A 89 0.87 13.81 -6.27
CA GLY A 89 2.22 13.71 -5.70
C GLY A 89 2.53 14.91 -4.79
N ASN A 90 3.23 14.68 -3.68
CA ASN A 90 3.52 15.73 -2.69
C ASN A 90 4.77 16.59 -2.99
N GLY A 91 5.30 16.54 -4.21
CA GLY A 91 6.45 17.32 -4.63
C GLY A 91 6.13 18.74 -5.06
N THR A 92 6.95 19.23 -6.01
CA THR A 92 6.81 20.60 -6.55
C THR A 92 5.43 20.82 -7.15
N ALA A 93 4.80 21.97 -6.86
CA ALA A 93 3.46 22.36 -7.31
C ALA A 93 2.29 21.51 -6.76
N SER A 94 2.52 20.70 -5.75
CA SER A 94 1.48 19.82 -5.16
C SER A 94 0.29 20.63 -4.62
N ARG A 95 0.56 21.64 -3.80
CA ARG A 95 -0.48 22.51 -3.19
C ARG A 95 -1.30 23.25 -4.24
N GLU A 96 -0.63 23.82 -5.23
CA GLU A 96 -1.28 24.54 -6.34
C GLU A 96 -2.17 23.59 -7.17
N THR A 97 -1.70 22.36 -7.37
CA THR A 97 -2.45 21.34 -8.09
C THR A 97 -3.66 20.87 -7.28
N GLU A 98 -3.52 20.65 -5.99
CA GLU A 98 -4.64 20.33 -5.10
C GLU A 98 -5.70 21.46 -5.12
N PHE A 99 -5.27 22.70 -4.97
CA PHE A 99 -6.16 23.86 -5.05
C PHE A 99 -6.85 23.99 -6.41
N PHE A 100 -6.13 23.69 -7.50
CA PHE A 100 -6.71 23.65 -8.84
C PHE A 100 -7.80 22.59 -8.95
N ILE A 101 -7.56 21.36 -8.48
CA ILE A 101 -8.53 20.26 -8.52
C ILE A 101 -9.78 20.61 -7.69
N LYS A 102 -9.61 21.17 -6.49
CA LYS A 102 -10.74 21.57 -5.62
C LYS A 102 -11.64 22.66 -6.22
N LYS A 103 -11.17 23.41 -7.21
CA LYS A 103 -11.99 24.41 -7.95
C LYS A 103 -12.86 23.80 -9.04
N ILE A 104 -12.62 22.56 -9.41
CA ILE A 104 -13.39 21.91 -10.48
C ILE A 104 -14.74 21.46 -9.95
N ALA A 105 -15.80 21.91 -10.58
CA ALA A 105 -17.14 21.40 -10.30
C ALA A 105 -17.33 20.04 -10.99
N PHE A 106 -17.29 18.96 -10.23
CA PHE A 106 -17.56 17.62 -10.70
C PHE A 106 -19.03 17.27 -10.53
N ASP A 107 -19.58 16.46 -11.43
CA ASP A 107 -20.95 15.94 -11.31
C ASP A 107 -21.06 14.97 -10.12
N LYS A 108 -20.04 14.14 -9.97
CA LYS A 108 -19.80 13.27 -8.81
C LYS A 108 -18.36 13.52 -8.35
N PRO A 109 -18.16 14.25 -7.24
CA PRO A 109 -16.81 14.63 -6.82
C PRO A 109 -16.01 13.41 -6.38
N PRO A 110 -14.81 13.17 -6.97
CA PRO A 110 -13.90 12.15 -6.51
C PRO A 110 -13.23 12.57 -5.20
N GLN A 111 -12.78 11.59 -4.42
CA GLN A 111 -11.96 11.84 -3.24
C GLN A 111 -10.56 12.31 -3.66
N VAL A 112 -9.98 13.30 -2.99
CA VAL A 112 -8.66 13.85 -3.34
C VAL A 112 -7.66 13.54 -2.22
N PHE A 113 -6.52 12.97 -2.60
CA PHE A 113 -5.44 12.57 -1.70
C PHE A 113 -4.12 13.13 -2.18
N VAL A 114 -3.29 13.58 -1.23
CA VAL A 114 -1.89 13.89 -1.47
C VAL A 114 -1.05 12.70 -1.03
N VAL A 115 -0.20 12.20 -1.92
CA VAL A 115 0.56 10.96 -1.75
C VAL A 115 2.04 11.23 -1.85
N SER A 116 2.84 10.56 -1.03
CA SER A 116 4.30 10.67 -1.10
C SER A 116 4.83 10.20 -2.46
N GLU A 117 5.61 11.03 -3.14
CA GLU A 117 6.32 10.68 -4.38
C GLU A 117 7.76 10.19 -4.14
N ALA A 118 8.16 9.99 -2.87
CA ALA A 118 9.50 9.53 -2.51
C ALA A 118 9.92 8.29 -3.32
N GLY A 119 11.04 8.36 -4.05
CA GLY A 119 11.53 7.29 -4.92
C GLY A 119 10.73 7.03 -6.21
N ALA A 120 9.68 7.82 -6.56
CA ALA A 120 8.93 7.62 -7.79
C ALA A 120 9.79 7.79 -9.06
N SER A 121 10.73 8.72 -9.03
CA SER A 121 11.72 8.92 -10.11
C SER A 121 12.66 7.72 -10.27
N VAL A 122 13.07 7.09 -9.16
CA VAL A 122 13.90 5.89 -9.16
C VAL A 122 13.14 4.71 -9.77
N TYR A 123 11.89 4.50 -9.33
CA TYR A 123 11.02 3.49 -9.93
C TYR A 123 10.87 3.69 -11.43
N SER A 124 10.51 4.91 -11.87
CA SER A 124 10.22 5.21 -13.28
C SER A 124 11.38 4.92 -14.23
N ALA A 125 12.63 5.05 -13.76
CA ALA A 125 13.85 4.73 -14.49
C ALA A 125 14.29 3.26 -14.33
N SER A 126 13.68 2.49 -13.44
CA SER A 126 14.07 1.10 -13.13
C SER A 126 13.77 0.13 -14.28
N LYS A 127 14.41 -1.04 -14.23
CA LYS A 127 14.08 -2.15 -15.13
C LYS A 127 12.64 -2.60 -14.93
N ILE A 128 12.18 -2.70 -13.68
CA ILE A 128 10.81 -3.13 -13.35
C ILE A 128 9.79 -2.24 -14.05
N ALA A 129 9.93 -0.92 -13.95
CA ALA A 129 9.02 0.01 -14.60
C ALA A 129 9.06 -0.05 -16.13
N ARG A 130 10.25 -0.34 -16.72
CA ARG A 130 10.37 -0.55 -18.15
C ARG A 130 9.69 -1.84 -18.62
N ASP A 131 9.80 -2.90 -17.83
CA ASP A 131 9.18 -4.18 -18.14
C ASP A 131 7.64 -4.10 -17.97
N GLU A 132 7.15 -3.37 -16.95
CA GLU A 132 5.71 -3.15 -16.75
C GLU A 132 5.09 -2.22 -17.81
N PHE A 133 5.81 -1.18 -18.22
CA PHE A 133 5.32 -0.13 -19.14
C PHE A 133 6.35 0.21 -20.22
N PRO A 134 6.65 -0.71 -21.14
CA PRO A 134 7.71 -0.54 -22.15
C PRO A 134 7.47 0.62 -23.10
N SER A 135 6.21 0.91 -23.43
CA SER A 135 5.82 1.94 -24.42
C SER A 135 5.69 3.35 -23.85
N PHE A 136 5.90 3.54 -22.53
CA PHE A 136 5.70 4.84 -21.88
C PHE A 136 7.03 5.41 -21.37
N ASP A 137 7.14 6.73 -21.31
CA ASP A 137 8.31 7.42 -20.80
C ASP A 137 8.36 7.43 -19.25
N VAL A 138 9.48 7.92 -18.71
CA VAL A 138 9.72 7.98 -17.27
C VAL A 138 8.69 8.85 -16.52
N THR A 139 8.14 9.87 -17.17
CA THR A 139 7.20 10.80 -16.51
C THR A 139 5.84 10.14 -16.34
N VAL A 140 5.37 9.39 -17.33
CA VAL A 140 4.13 8.61 -17.26
C VAL A 140 4.26 7.48 -16.23
N ARG A 141 5.40 6.75 -16.24
CA ARG A 141 5.67 5.71 -15.23
C ARG A 141 5.69 6.27 -13.82
N GLY A 142 6.24 7.48 -13.62
CA GLY A 142 6.22 8.19 -12.33
C GLY A 142 4.80 8.48 -11.86
N ALA A 143 3.96 9.03 -12.73
CA ALA A 143 2.56 9.31 -12.43
C ALA A 143 1.75 8.04 -12.11
N ILE A 144 2.00 6.93 -12.83
CA ILE A 144 1.39 5.61 -12.53
C ILE A 144 1.78 5.17 -11.12
N SER A 145 3.05 5.28 -10.75
CA SER A 145 3.52 4.90 -9.41
C SER A 145 2.83 5.72 -8.31
N ILE A 146 2.64 7.04 -8.51
CA ILE A 146 1.91 7.91 -7.58
C ILE A 146 0.45 7.41 -7.40
N GLY A 147 -0.22 6.99 -8.47
CA GLY A 147 -1.56 6.44 -8.40
C GLY A 147 -1.63 5.09 -7.67
N ARG A 148 -0.72 4.18 -8.00
CA ARG A 148 -0.65 2.85 -7.40
C ARG A 148 -0.31 2.88 -5.91
N ARG A 149 0.47 3.89 -5.45
CA ARG A 149 0.73 4.10 -4.02
C ARG A 149 -0.53 4.45 -3.24
N LEU A 150 -1.49 5.13 -3.86
CA LEU A 150 -2.78 5.36 -3.22
C LEU A 150 -3.58 4.06 -3.10
N SER A 151 -3.53 3.19 -4.11
CA SER A 151 -4.19 1.87 -4.05
C SER A 151 -3.58 0.97 -2.98
N ASP A 152 -2.26 0.78 -3.00
CA ASP A 152 -1.50 0.03 -2.01
C ASP A 152 -0.04 0.51 -1.94
N PRO A 153 0.33 1.30 -0.92
CA PRO A 153 1.69 1.81 -0.74
C PRO A 153 2.73 0.70 -0.64
N LEU A 154 2.44 -0.35 0.11
CA LEU A 154 3.36 -1.49 0.30
C LEU A 154 3.66 -2.19 -1.02
N ALA A 155 2.61 -2.55 -1.77
CA ALA A 155 2.74 -3.28 -3.03
C ALA A 155 3.55 -2.50 -4.07
N GLU A 156 3.49 -1.17 -4.06
CA GLU A 156 4.23 -0.34 -5.00
C GLU A 156 5.65 -0.03 -4.51
N LEU A 157 5.84 0.34 -3.24
CA LEU A 157 7.14 0.75 -2.70
C LEU A 157 8.17 -0.39 -2.64
N VAL A 158 7.74 -1.64 -2.49
CA VAL A 158 8.65 -2.81 -2.53
C VAL A 158 9.35 -3.01 -3.88
N LYS A 159 8.93 -2.33 -4.93
CA LYS A 159 9.57 -2.35 -6.25
C LYS A 159 10.84 -1.49 -6.31
N ILE A 160 11.05 -0.65 -5.30
CA ILE A 160 12.17 0.30 -5.20
C ILE A 160 13.15 -0.24 -4.16
N ASP A 161 14.46 -0.12 -4.44
CA ASP A 161 15.47 -0.37 -3.41
C ASP A 161 15.17 0.54 -2.20
N PRO A 162 14.99 0.00 -0.99
CA PRO A 162 14.63 0.77 0.19
C PRO A 162 15.57 1.96 0.47
N LYS A 163 16.86 1.83 0.17
CA LYS A 163 17.82 2.94 0.26
C LYS A 163 17.52 4.09 -0.69
N SER A 164 16.87 3.82 -1.81
CA SER A 164 16.54 4.81 -2.85
C SER A 164 15.21 5.51 -2.60
N ILE A 165 14.43 5.10 -1.61
CA ILE A 165 13.16 5.77 -1.25
C ILE A 165 13.42 7.15 -0.64
N GLY A 166 14.56 7.33 0.05
CA GLY A 166 14.88 8.62 0.69
C GLY A 166 14.15 8.80 2.02
N VAL A 167 14.38 7.88 2.95
CA VAL A 167 13.70 7.80 4.24
C VAL A 167 14.29 8.71 5.33
N GLY A 168 15.30 9.49 5.01
CA GLY A 168 15.89 10.44 5.96
C GLY A 168 16.97 11.30 5.35
N GLN A 169 17.04 12.54 5.82
CA GLN A 169 18.15 13.43 5.55
C GLN A 169 19.41 12.83 6.17
N TYR A 170 20.56 12.89 5.48
CA TYR A 170 21.84 12.32 5.93
C TYR A 170 21.91 10.79 6.02
N GLN A 171 21.02 10.04 5.37
CA GLN A 171 21.12 8.58 5.33
C GLN A 171 22.43 8.08 4.68
N HIS A 172 23.12 8.90 3.89
CA HIS A 172 24.42 8.60 3.29
C HIS A 172 25.60 8.73 4.27
N ASP A 173 25.40 9.37 5.42
CA ASP A 173 26.43 9.60 6.44
C ASP A 173 26.57 8.43 7.46
N VAL A 174 25.68 7.43 7.36
CA VAL A 174 25.73 6.25 8.22
C VAL A 174 26.35 5.06 7.50
N ASP A 175 26.69 3.99 8.25
CA ASP A 175 27.16 2.72 7.66
C ASP A 175 26.14 2.18 6.65
N GLN A 176 26.55 2.09 5.40
CA GLN A 176 25.65 1.74 4.30
C GLN A 176 25.26 0.25 4.29
N THR A 177 26.08 -0.61 4.88
CA THR A 177 25.78 -2.05 5.00
C THR A 177 24.74 -2.28 6.10
N GLN A 178 24.93 -1.65 7.25
CA GLN A 178 23.97 -1.71 8.36
C GLN A 178 22.64 -1.08 7.95
N LEU A 179 22.68 0.08 7.28
CA LEU A 179 21.47 0.74 6.76
C LEU A 179 20.69 -0.20 5.83
N LYS A 180 21.37 -0.80 4.83
CA LYS A 180 20.71 -1.71 3.89
C LYS A 180 20.06 -2.88 4.60
N ASN A 181 20.79 -3.56 5.49
CA ASN A 181 20.27 -4.73 6.19
C ASN A 181 19.06 -4.39 7.05
N GLU A 182 19.06 -3.23 7.73
CA GLU A 182 17.95 -2.82 8.57
C GLU A 182 16.73 -2.40 7.75
N LEU A 183 16.94 -1.69 6.63
CA LEU A 183 15.85 -1.32 5.74
C LEU A 183 15.22 -2.55 5.06
N ASP A 184 16.02 -3.50 4.57
CA ASP A 184 15.53 -4.76 3.98
C ASP A 184 14.76 -5.58 5.03
N SER A 185 15.25 -5.65 6.28
CA SER A 185 14.56 -6.29 7.40
C SER A 185 13.21 -5.61 7.69
N THR A 186 13.17 -4.29 7.62
CA THR A 186 11.94 -3.51 7.84
C THR A 186 10.91 -3.79 6.76
N VAL A 187 11.31 -3.83 5.48
CA VAL A 187 10.39 -4.21 4.38
C VAL A 187 9.83 -5.61 4.61
N MET A 188 10.70 -6.58 4.92
CA MET A 188 10.28 -7.96 5.20
C MET A 188 9.27 -8.03 6.35
N LYS A 189 9.53 -7.34 7.46
CA LYS A 189 8.61 -7.27 8.61
C LYS A 189 7.25 -6.68 8.21
N CYS A 190 7.24 -5.60 7.43
CA CYS A 190 5.99 -4.98 6.94
C CYS A 190 5.20 -5.93 6.06
N VAL A 191 5.84 -6.56 5.05
CA VAL A 191 5.20 -7.51 4.14
C VAL A 191 4.59 -8.69 4.91
N ASN A 192 5.34 -9.27 5.84
CA ASN A 192 4.87 -10.41 6.63
C ASN A 192 3.76 -10.02 7.61
N SER A 193 3.78 -8.80 8.17
CA SER A 193 2.72 -8.33 9.09
C SER A 193 1.39 -8.10 8.39
N VAL A 194 1.41 -7.62 7.15
CA VAL A 194 0.20 -7.40 6.33
C VAL A 194 -0.32 -8.73 5.78
N GLY A 195 0.60 -9.62 5.39
CA GLY A 195 0.28 -10.81 4.61
C GLY A 195 -0.03 -10.45 3.16
N ILE A 196 0.13 -11.37 2.25
CA ILE A 196 -0.01 -11.11 0.82
C ILE A 196 -0.95 -12.10 0.14
N ASN A 197 -1.70 -11.64 -0.84
CA ASN A 197 -2.51 -12.52 -1.68
C ASN A 197 -1.62 -13.17 -2.74
N LEU A 198 -1.51 -14.51 -2.72
CA LEU A 198 -0.67 -15.31 -3.62
C LEU A 198 -1.04 -15.11 -5.09
N ASN A 199 -2.31 -14.89 -5.38
CA ASN A 199 -2.82 -14.80 -6.73
C ASN A 199 -2.64 -13.43 -7.38
N THR A 200 -2.47 -12.37 -6.58
CA THR A 200 -2.36 -10.98 -7.08
C THR A 200 -0.98 -10.35 -6.82
N ALA A 201 -0.21 -10.88 -5.87
CA ALA A 201 1.07 -10.31 -5.50
C ALA A 201 2.08 -10.29 -6.66
N SER A 202 2.82 -9.17 -6.78
CA SER A 202 3.93 -9.04 -7.72
C SER A 202 5.13 -9.90 -7.31
N LYS A 203 6.04 -10.18 -8.26
CA LYS A 203 7.32 -10.83 -7.97
C LYS A 203 8.07 -10.09 -6.86
N SER A 204 8.12 -8.76 -6.92
CA SER A 204 8.80 -7.92 -5.94
C SER A 204 8.20 -8.08 -4.54
N LEU A 205 6.88 -8.09 -4.42
CA LEU A 205 6.20 -8.27 -3.13
C LEU A 205 6.44 -9.69 -2.57
N LEU A 206 6.33 -10.71 -3.41
CA LEU A 206 6.60 -12.11 -3.04
C LEU A 206 8.02 -12.32 -2.53
N SER A 207 9.02 -11.64 -3.10
CA SER A 207 10.43 -11.84 -2.73
C SER A 207 10.76 -11.41 -1.29
N TYR A 208 9.92 -10.57 -0.67
CA TYR A 208 10.05 -10.16 0.73
C TYR A 208 9.27 -11.05 1.72
N VAL A 209 8.55 -12.06 1.23
CA VAL A 209 7.93 -13.05 2.13
C VAL A 209 9.00 -13.94 2.75
N SER A 210 8.92 -14.15 4.06
CA SER A 210 9.83 -15.08 4.75
C SER A 210 9.86 -16.44 4.05
N GLY A 211 11.05 -16.93 3.76
CA GLY A 211 11.26 -18.20 3.06
C GLY A 211 11.15 -18.13 1.54
N ILE A 212 10.75 -16.98 0.96
CA ILE A 212 10.65 -16.79 -0.49
C ILE A 212 11.68 -15.74 -0.94
N GLY A 213 12.69 -16.16 -1.67
CA GLY A 213 13.64 -15.24 -2.33
C GLY A 213 13.20 -14.93 -3.76
N GLU A 214 13.95 -14.05 -4.44
CA GLU A 214 13.63 -13.55 -5.79
C GLU A 214 13.35 -14.68 -6.81
N LYS A 215 14.17 -15.76 -6.81
CA LYS A 215 14.00 -16.87 -7.76
C LYS A 215 12.75 -17.70 -7.49
N MET A 216 12.41 -17.89 -6.22
CA MET A 216 11.16 -18.57 -5.85
C MET A 216 9.95 -17.70 -6.16
N ALA A 217 10.02 -16.39 -5.91
CA ALA A 217 8.98 -15.44 -6.29
C ALA A 217 8.71 -15.47 -7.80
N GLU A 218 9.75 -15.51 -8.62
CA GLU A 218 9.63 -15.67 -10.07
C GLU A 218 8.96 -17.01 -10.45
N ASN A 219 9.35 -18.11 -9.83
CA ASN A 219 8.77 -19.42 -10.07
C ASN A 219 7.28 -19.47 -9.69
N ILE A 220 6.89 -18.79 -8.59
CA ILE A 220 5.47 -18.68 -8.18
C ILE A 220 4.66 -17.92 -9.24
N VAL A 221 5.18 -16.78 -9.72
CA VAL A 221 4.50 -15.99 -10.76
C VAL A 221 4.36 -16.80 -12.05
N ASN A 222 5.43 -17.47 -12.51
CA ASN A 222 5.39 -18.32 -13.70
C ASN A 222 4.40 -19.46 -13.52
N TYR A 223 4.43 -20.15 -12.38
CA TYR A 223 3.52 -21.27 -12.11
C TYR A 223 2.05 -20.84 -12.21
N ARG A 224 1.66 -19.70 -11.62
CA ARG A 224 0.28 -19.22 -11.70
C ARG A 224 -0.12 -18.75 -13.11
N THR A 225 0.85 -18.25 -13.90
CA THR A 225 0.62 -17.86 -15.29
C THR A 225 0.34 -19.08 -16.16
N GLU A 226 1.06 -20.18 -15.92
CA GLU A 226 0.95 -21.42 -16.70
C GLU A 226 -0.22 -22.31 -16.25
N ASN A 227 -0.50 -22.37 -14.93
CA ASN A 227 -1.44 -23.32 -14.34
C ASN A 227 -2.73 -22.67 -13.80
N GLY A 228 -2.86 -21.34 -13.89
CA GLY A 228 -3.96 -20.59 -13.28
C GLY A 228 -3.76 -20.27 -11.82
N ALA A 229 -4.78 -19.65 -11.21
CA ALA A 229 -4.75 -19.22 -9.82
C ALA A 229 -4.60 -20.39 -8.84
N PHE A 230 -3.87 -20.18 -7.77
CA PHE A 230 -3.80 -21.13 -6.65
C PHE A 230 -5.15 -21.23 -5.94
N GLU A 231 -5.62 -22.44 -5.69
CA GLU A 231 -6.88 -22.73 -5.00
C GLU A 231 -6.68 -23.05 -3.53
N ASP A 232 -5.46 -23.46 -3.15
CA ASP A 232 -5.05 -23.74 -1.76
C ASP A 232 -3.54 -23.51 -1.57
N ARG A 233 -3.14 -23.33 -0.29
CA ARG A 233 -1.72 -23.13 0.06
C ARG A 233 -0.85 -24.35 -0.25
N LYS A 234 -1.40 -25.56 -0.24
CA LYS A 234 -0.64 -26.80 -0.48
C LYS A 234 -0.10 -26.83 -1.91
N GLN A 235 -0.78 -26.16 -2.85
CA GLN A 235 -0.31 -26.08 -4.24
C GLN A 235 1.05 -25.37 -4.39
N LEU A 236 1.46 -24.53 -3.40
CA LEU A 236 2.80 -23.97 -3.38
C LEU A 236 3.91 -25.03 -3.43
N LYS A 237 3.67 -26.22 -2.87
CA LYS A 237 4.62 -27.33 -2.92
C LYS A 237 4.85 -27.89 -4.34
N LYS A 238 3.99 -27.53 -5.31
CA LYS A 238 4.14 -27.87 -6.72
C LYS A 238 5.02 -26.89 -7.48
N VAL A 239 5.32 -25.72 -6.88
CA VAL A 239 6.16 -24.71 -7.51
C VAL A 239 7.61 -25.18 -7.52
N PRO A 240 8.32 -25.12 -8.68
CA PRO A 240 9.71 -25.55 -8.78
C PRO A 240 10.60 -24.85 -7.77
N ARG A 241 11.45 -25.61 -7.08
CA ARG A 241 12.40 -25.17 -6.04
C ARG A 241 11.78 -24.68 -4.73
N LEU A 242 10.47 -24.74 -4.56
CA LEU A 242 9.80 -24.41 -3.31
C LEU A 242 9.67 -25.70 -2.48
N GLY A 243 10.69 -25.99 -1.68
CA GLY A 243 10.72 -27.16 -0.82
C GLY A 243 9.92 -26.99 0.47
N GLU A 244 9.81 -28.09 1.26
CA GLU A 244 9.03 -28.10 2.49
C GLU A 244 9.42 -27.00 3.48
N LYS A 245 10.74 -26.75 3.67
CA LYS A 245 11.23 -25.71 4.58
C LYS A 245 10.76 -24.31 4.16
N ALA A 246 10.81 -23.98 2.87
CA ALA A 246 10.35 -22.69 2.35
C ALA A 246 8.82 -22.56 2.49
N TYR A 247 8.09 -23.65 2.23
CA TYR A 247 6.64 -23.69 2.44
C TYR A 247 6.27 -23.40 3.90
N GLN A 248 6.89 -24.08 4.85
CA GLN A 248 6.66 -23.88 6.27
C GLN A 248 6.94 -22.42 6.72
N GLN A 249 8.01 -21.83 6.22
CA GLN A 249 8.32 -20.44 6.56
C GLN A 249 7.36 -19.41 5.96
N ALA A 250 6.84 -19.68 4.77
CA ALA A 250 6.03 -18.72 4.02
C ALA A 250 4.52 -18.82 4.29
N ALA A 251 4.03 -20.01 4.62
CA ALA A 251 2.60 -20.33 4.59
C ALA A 251 1.71 -19.42 5.44
N ALA A 252 2.18 -18.99 6.62
CA ALA A 252 1.41 -18.09 7.50
C ALA A 252 1.26 -16.67 6.95
N PHE A 253 2.14 -16.24 6.03
CA PHE A 253 2.16 -14.89 5.47
C PHE A 253 1.44 -14.77 4.12
N ILE A 254 1.04 -15.89 3.57
CA ILE A 254 0.37 -15.98 2.27
C ILE A 254 -1.13 -16.17 2.48
N ARG A 255 -1.93 -15.45 1.72
CA ARG A 255 -3.40 -15.51 1.70
C ARG A 255 -3.88 -15.96 0.33
N ILE A 256 -4.97 -16.70 0.29
CA ILE A 256 -5.67 -17.04 -0.95
C ILE A 256 -7.14 -16.71 -0.75
N THR A 257 -7.59 -15.64 -1.40
CA THR A 257 -9.00 -15.25 -1.40
C THR A 257 -9.82 -16.31 -2.13
N ASN A 258 -10.96 -16.71 -1.56
CA ASN A 258 -11.82 -17.77 -2.09
C ASN A 258 -11.14 -19.14 -2.22
N ALA A 259 -10.20 -19.46 -1.32
CA ALA A 259 -9.55 -20.75 -1.27
C ALA A 259 -10.54 -21.89 -0.96
N LYS A 260 -10.21 -23.11 -1.37
CA LYS A 260 -10.96 -24.33 -1.00
C LYS A 260 -11.03 -24.55 0.50
N ASN A 261 -9.92 -24.28 1.21
CA ASN A 261 -9.89 -24.21 2.66
C ASN A 261 -10.00 -22.76 3.11
N PRO A 262 -11.04 -22.35 3.84
CA PRO A 262 -11.22 -20.95 4.26
C PRO A 262 -10.09 -20.46 5.18
N LEU A 263 -9.37 -21.34 5.88
CA LEU A 263 -8.20 -21.00 6.67
C LEU A 263 -7.03 -20.50 5.82
N ASP A 264 -6.99 -20.81 4.52
CA ASP A 264 -5.97 -20.30 3.61
C ASP A 264 -6.09 -18.77 3.35
N ASN A 265 -7.21 -18.17 3.74
CA ASN A 265 -7.38 -16.71 3.74
C ASN A 265 -7.18 -16.09 5.14
N SER A 266 -6.36 -16.70 5.99
CA SER A 266 -6.07 -16.22 7.35
C SER A 266 -4.58 -16.26 7.65
N ALA A 267 -4.14 -15.73 8.80
CA ALA A 267 -2.76 -15.88 9.28
C ALA A 267 -2.52 -17.19 10.03
N VAL A 268 -3.52 -18.05 10.15
CA VAL A 268 -3.36 -19.36 10.79
C VAL A 268 -2.39 -20.22 9.97
N HIS A 269 -1.35 -20.73 10.62
CA HIS A 269 -0.38 -21.62 9.98
C HIS A 269 -1.01 -22.98 9.65
N PRO A 270 -0.69 -23.60 8.50
CA PRO A 270 -1.29 -24.91 8.13
C PRO A 270 -1.12 -26.03 9.17
N GLU A 271 -0.07 -26.01 9.98
CA GLU A 271 0.15 -26.95 11.08
C GLU A 271 -0.92 -26.86 12.17
N ALA A 272 -1.55 -25.68 12.32
CA ALA A 272 -2.60 -25.46 13.30
C ALA A 272 -4.03 -25.75 12.79
N TYR A 273 -4.19 -26.12 11.51
CA TYR A 273 -5.52 -26.36 10.93
C TYR A 273 -6.29 -27.45 11.68
N SER A 274 -5.65 -28.56 12.05
CA SER A 274 -6.25 -29.63 12.82
C SER A 274 -6.74 -29.16 14.20
N ILE A 275 -6.08 -28.19 14.81
CA ILE A 275 -6.51 -27.58 16.07
C ILE A 275 -7.79 -26.77 15.87
N VAL A 276 -7.84 -25.96 14.83
CA VAL A 276 -9.04 -25.16 14.50
C VAL A 276 -10.23 -26.07 14.14
N GLU A 277 -9.99 -27.13 13.37
CA GLU A 277 -11.01 -28.13 13.04
C GLU A 277 -11.54 -28.84 14.30
N LYS A 278 -10.66 -29.15 15.26
CA LYS A 278 -11.06 -29.71 16.56
C LYS A 278 -11.90 -28.72 17.37
N MET A 279 -11.49 -27.42 17.42
CA MET A 279 -12.27 -26.36 18.08
C MET A 279 -13.69 -26.28 17.50
N ALA A 280 -13.79 -26.23 16.16
CA ALA A 280 -15.09 -26.20 15.50
C ALA A 280 -15.96 -27.43 15.84
N LYS A 281 -15.37 -28.61 15.77
CA LYS A 281 -16.06 -29.87 16.09
C LYS A 281 -16.57 -29.91 17.55
N ASP A 282 -15.75 -29.46 18.50
CA ASP A 282 -16.11 -29.44 19.93
C ASP A 282 -17.26 -28.46 20.20
N LEU A 283 -17.40 -27.42 19.37
CA LEU A 283 -18.51 -26.46 19.40
C LEU A 283 -19.72 -26.90 18.55
N GLY A 284 -19.67 -28.07 17.89
CA GLY A 284 -20.73 -28.55 16.99
C GLY A 284 -20.86 -27.73 15.70
N LEU A 285 -19.78 -27.05 15.25
CA LEU A 285 -19.75 -26.17 14.09
C LEU A 285 -18.88 -26.75 12.98
N LYS A 286 -19.07 -26.23 11.75
CA LYS A 286 -18.08 -26.36 10.67
C LYS A 286 -17.00 -25.31 10.87
N THR A 287 -15.80 -25.53 10.33
CA THR A 287 -14.70 -24.56 10.37
C THR A 287 -15.11 -23.23 9.76
N THR A 288 -15.89 -23.25 8.67
CA THR A 288 -16.45 -22.05 8.05
C THR A 288 -17.32 -21.21 8.98
N ASP A 289 -18.08 -21.86 9.84
CA ASP A 289 -19.06 -21.23 10.73
C ASP A 289 -18.39 -20.72 12.02
N LEU A 290 -17.20 -21.22 12.34
CA LEU A 290 -16.37 -20.73 13.44
C LEU A 290 -15.62 -19.45 13.04
N ILE A 291 -15.14 -19.36 11.79
CA ILE A 291 -14.41 -18.22 11.27
C ILE A 291 -15.29 -16.96 11.31
N ALA A 292 -14.76 -15.87 11.85
CA ALA A 292 -15.44 -14.59 12.08
C ALA A 292 -16.64 -14.64 13.05
N ASN A 293 -16.85 -15.74 13.73
CA ASN A 293 -17.89 -15.89 14.75
C ASN A 293 -17.36 -15.55 16.15
N LYS A 294 -17.31 -14.25 16.44
CA LYS A 294 -16.72 -13.73 17.68
C LYS A 294 -17.35 -14.32 18.95
N GLU A 295 -18.69 -14.49 18.96
CA GLU A 295 -19.40 -15.03 20.13
C GLU A 295 -18.94 -16.45 20.45
N LYS A 296 -18.85 -17.32 19.46
CA LYS A 296 -18.41 -18.70 19.62
C LYS A 296 -16.92 -18.81 19.93
N ILE A 297 -16.09 -17.99 19.27
CA ILE A 297 -14.64 -17.97 19.52
C ILE A 297 -14.35 -17.60 20.99
N GLN A 298 -15.07 -16.65 21.56
CA GLN A 298 -14.92 -16.23 22.97
C GLN A 298 -15.32 -17.30 23.98
N THR A 299 -16.11 -18.32 23.59
CA THR A 299 -16.44 -19.45 24.46
C THR A 299 -15.35 -20.53 24.48
N VAL A 300 -14.37 -20.45 23.60
CA VAL A 300 -13.28 -21.43 23.51
C VAL A 300 -12.33 -21.24 24.68
N ASP A 301 -12.10 -22.29 25.46
CA ASP A 301 -11.06 -22.35 26.47
C ASP A 301 -9.71 -22.67 25.80
N PRO A 302 -8.75 -21.70 25.71
CA PRO A 302 -7.51 -21.91 24.99
C PRO A 302 -6.64 -23.04 25.57
N GLU A 303 -6.74 -23.33 26.89
CA GLU A 303 -5.91 -24.33 27.57
C GLU A 303 -6.18 -25.75 27.06
N LYS A 304 -7.40 -26.03 26.61
CA LYS A 304 -7.79 -27.33 26.05
C LYS A 304 -7.14 -27.72 24.75
N TYR A 305 -6.57 -26.74 24.04
CA TYR A 305 -6.02 -26.90 22.68
C TYR A 305 -4.51 -26.73 22.61
N VAL A 306 -3.85 -26.56 23.75
CA VAL A 306 -2.38 -26.52 23.85
C VAL A 306 -1.83 -27.90 23.44
N THR A 307 -0.78 -27.87 22.61
CA THR A 307 -0.07 -29.06 22.14
C THR A 307 1.43 -28.94 22.48
N GLU A 308 2.21 -29.98 22.24
CA GLU A 308 3.68 -29.92 22.39
C GLU A 308 4.32 -28.89 21.48
N THR A 309 3.71 -28.62 20.31
CA THR A 309 4.24 -27.71 19.28
C THR A 309 3.65 -26.30 19.36
N ILE A 310 2.43 -26.14 19.88
CA ILE A 310 1.72 -24.85 19.95
C ILE A 310 1.28 -24.60 21.40
N GLY A 311 1.97 -23.66 22.04
CA GLY A 311 1.68 -23.25 23.41
C GLY A 311 0.46 -22.32 23.51
N ILE A 312 0.10 -21.94 24.73
CA ILE A 312 -1.07 -21.11 25.05
C ILE A 312 -1.09 -19.76 24.30
N LEU A 313 0.07 -19.12 24.09
CA LEU A 313 0.15 -17.86 23.34
C LEU A 313 -0.22 -18.08 21.88
N GLY A 314 0.28 -19.14 21.25
CA GLY A 314 -0.06 -19.48 19.86
C GLY A 314 -1.55 -19.78 19.70
N ILE A 315 -2.18 -20.46 20.66
CA ILE A 315 -3.63 -20.69 20.63
C ILE A 315 -4.41 -19.39 20.74
N LYS A 316 -4.00 -18.46 21.61
CA LYS A 316 -4.63 -17.14 21.73
C LYS A 316 -4.48 -16.32 20.44
N ASP A 317 -3.34 -16.39 19.77
CA ASP A 317 -3.11 -15.72 18.49
C ASP A 317 -4.01 -16.32 17.39
N ILE A 318 -4.15 -17.65 17.35
CA ILE A 318 -5.09 -18.34 16.45
C ILE A 318 -6.53 -17.85 16.68
N LEU A 319 -7.00 -17.81 17.92
CA LEU A 319 -8.35 -17.37 18.24
C LEU A 319 -8.56 -15.90 17.83
N LYS A 320 -7.59 -15.03 18.08
CA LYS A 320 -7.63 -13.63 17.65
C LYS A 320 -7.70 -13.49 16.13
N GLU A 321 -6.93 -14.31 15.41
CA GLU A 321 -6.97 -14.34 13.95
C GLU A 321 -8.30 -14.82 13.41
N LEU A 322 -8.91 -15.85 14.05
CA LEU A 322 -10.22 -16.38 13.67
C LEU A 322 -11.35 -15.37 13.87
N GLU A 323 -11.24 -14.45 14.85
CA GLU A 323 -12.24 -13.39 15.04
C GLU A 323 -12.30 -12.42 13.83
N LYS A 324 -11.16 -12.17 13.20
CA LYS A 324 -11.02 -11.25 12.06
C LYS A 324 -9.99 -11.80 11.06
N PRO A 325 -10.34 -12.85 10.34
CA PRO A 325 -9.38 -13.55 9.48
C PRO A 325 -8.88 -12.66 8.35
N GLY A 326 -7.57 -12.72 8.13
CA GLY A 326 -6.92 -11.98 7.05
C GLY A 326 -7.06 -10.46 7.14
N LEU A 327 -7.36 -9.93 8.33
CA LEU A 327 -7.48 -8.49 8.52
C LEU A 327 -6.16 -7.80 8.21
N ASP A 328 -6.18 -6.88 7.26
CA ASP A 328 -5.06 -5.98 7.03
C ASP A 328 -4.86 -5.10 8.27
N PRO A 329 -3.68 -5.11 8.91
CA PRO A 329 -3.42 -4.31 10.11
C PRO A 329 -3.36 -2.80 9.81
N ARG A 330 -3.24 -2.41 8.53
CA ARG A 330 -3.26 -1.02 8.11
C ARG A 330 -4.66 -0.45 8.25
N LYS A 331 -4.76 0.80 8.64
CA LYS A 331 -6.05 1.52 8.69
C LYS A 331 -6.51 1.78 7.25
N ALA A 332 -7.81 1.76 7.01
CA ALA A 332 -8.35 2.23 5.73
C ALA A 332 -8.00 3.70 5.50
N ALA A 333 -7.68 4.06 4.27
CA ALA A 333 -7.40 5.45 3.90
C ALA A 333 -8.58 6.35 4.28
N LYS A 334 -8.28 7.41 5.01
CA LYS A 334 -9.26 8.44 5.40
C LYS A 334 -8.90 9.73 4.71
N ILE A 335 -9.91 10.42 4.20
CA ILE A 335 -9.74 11.79 3.74
C ILE A 335 -9.41 12.62 4.98
N PHE A 336 -8.30 13.35 4.91
CA PHE A 336 -7.97 14.35 5.89
C PHE A 336 -8.44 15.71 5.34
N GLU A 337 -9.37 16.34 6.05
CA GLU A 337 -9.86 17.67 5.68
C GLU A 337 -9.34 18.68 6.69
N PHE A 338 -8.61 19.67 6.20
CA PHE A 338 -8.27 20.85 6.99
C PHE A 338 -9.53 21.68 7.24
N ASP A 339 -9.51 22.46 8.32
CA ASP A 339 -10.63 23.36 8.62
C ASP A 339 -10.81 24.38 7.48
N PRO A 340 -11.96 24.39 6.78
CA PRO A 340 -12.17 25.23 5.61
C PRO A 340 -12.19 26.73 5.94
N THR A 341 -12.31 27.10 7.21
CA THR A 341 -12.30 28.50 7.68
C THR A 341 -10.88 29.04 7.84
N VAL A 342 -9.87 28.16 7.94
CA VAL A 342 -8.46 28.52 8.17
C VAL A 342 -7.68 28.36 6.85
N LYS A 343 -7.61 29.42 6.06
CA LYS A 343 -6.95 29.45 4.75
C LYS A 343 -5.51 29.96 4.79
N SER A 344 -5.06 30.48 5.89
CA SER A 344 -3.71 30.99 6.09
C SER A 344 -3.39 31.10 7.58
N ILE A 345 -2.11 31.17 7.91
CA ILE A 345 -1.66 31.35 9.31
C ILE A 345 -2.27 32.59 9.97
N LYS A 346 -2.66 33.61 9.20
CA LYS A 346 -3.32 34.82 9.71
C LYS A 346 -4.74 34.55 10.26
N ASN A 347 -5.35 33.43 9.87
CA ASN A 347 -6.67 33.02 10.35
C ASN A 347 -6.60 32.22 11.65
N VAL A 348 -5.39 31.78 12.06
CA VAL A 348 -5.19 31.00 13.29
C VAL A 348 -5.21 31.96 14.50
N ARG A 349 -5.99 31.60 15.53
CA ARG A 349 -6.11 32.36 16.79
C ARG A 349 -5.78 31.46 17.95
N THR A 350 -5.25 32.04 19.03
CA THR A 350 -5.00 31.32 20.28
C THR A 350 -6.26 30.65 20.81
N GLY A 351 -6.16 29.38 21.15
CA GLY A 351 -7.27 28.57 21.65
C GLY A 351 -8.08 27.82 20.58
N MET A 352 -7.76 27.96 19.29
CA MET A 352 -8.38 27.14 18.25
C MET A 352 -7.91 25.69 18.36
N ILE A 353 -8.86 24.75 18.20
CA ILE A 353 -8.57 23.32 18.01
C ILE A 353 -8.76 23.04 16.53
N LEU A 354 -7.67 22.73 15.85
CA LEU A 354 -7.64 22.52 14.41
C LEU A 354 -7.18 21.09 14.09
N PRO A 355 -7.77 20.45 13.08
CA PRO A 355 -7.20 19.22 12.54
C PRO A 355 -5.85 19.54 11.88
N GLY A 356 -4.87 18.66 12.06
CA GLY A 356 -3.54 18.87 11.51
C GLY A 356 -2.83 17.56 11.15
N ILE A 357 -1.93 17.63 10.16
CA ILE A 357 -1.07 16.52 9.76
C ILE A 357 0.32 16.74 10.36
N VAL A 358 0.83 15.77 11.11
CA VAL A 358 2.20 15.81 11.63
C VAL A 358 3.15 15.47 10.47
N ASN A 359 3.97 16.45 10.06
CA ASN A 359 4.92 16.29 8.96
C ASN A 359 6.29 15.84 9.43
N CYS A 360 6.72 16.28 10.60
CA CYS A 360 8.04 15.97 11.12
C CYS A 360 8.02 15.95 12.64
N ILE A 361 8.68 14.96 13.23
CA ILE A 361 8.92 14.86 14.68
C ILE A 361 10.40 15.08 14.92
N THR A 362 10.72 15.98 15.85
CA THR A 362 12.08 16.33 16.26
C THR A 362 12.26 16.09 17.76
N ALA A 363 13.49 16.18 18.24
CA ALA A 363 13.79 16.05 19.67
C ALA A 363 13.11 17.12 20.56
N PHE A 364 12.70 18.25 19.98
CA PHE A 364 12.08 19.38 20.70
C PHE A 364 10.57 19.56 20.40
N GLY A 365 9.97 18.72 19.56
CA GLY A 365 8.55 18.81 19.22
C GLY A 365 8.20 18.24 17.84
N CYS A 366 7.04 18.60 17.34
CA CYS A 366 6.60 18.18 15.99
C CYS A 366 6.15 19.40 15.17
N PHE A 367 6.36 19.30 13.86
CA PHE A 367 5.80 20.23 12.89
C PHE A 367 4.46 19.68 12.41
N VAL A 368 3.43 20.51 12.49
CA VAL A 368 2.06 20.12 12.16
C VAL A 368 1.51 21.10 11.13
N ASP A 369 1.10 20.57 9.98
CA ASP A 369 0.34 21.36 9.00
C ASP A 369 -1.13 21.42 9.44
N VAL A 370 -1.63 22.63 9.63
CA VAL A 370 -3.03 22.90 10.05
C VAL A 370 -3.80 23.70 8.99
N VAL A 371 -3.14 24.06 7.89
CA VAL A 371 -3.68 24.89 6.81
C VAL A 371 -3.23 24.36 5.47
N ILE A 372 -4.09 24.43 4.46
CA ILE A 372 -3.77 24.08 3.07
C ILE A 372 -2.89 25.17 2.43
#